data_146b52b5330eccd293633bc8879a7d43
#
_entry.id   146b52b5330eccd293633bc8879a7d43
#
_cell.length_a   1.000
_cell.length_b   1.000
_cell.length_c   1.000
_cell.angle_alpha   90.00
_cell.angle_beta   90.00
_cell.angle_gamma   90.00
#
_symmetry.space_group_name_H-M   'P 1'
#
loop_
_entity.id
_entity.type
_entity.pdbx_description
1 polymer ?
#
loop_
_entity_poly.entity_id
_entity_poly.type
_entity_poly.pdbx_seq_one_letter_code
_entity_poly.pdbx_strand_id
1 'polypeptide(L)'
;MKAFRLCVSVALATLSVFGWCDDTAVVGISGAIQPMKSHPSVVLRSQVIKIKLSPKYADVDCTFVLHNTGKATSVLIGFPEEGYGTDVNATSGGFAFFRSFVDGKPVKVRVHGQKGGDREYSRWYVKRVYFRAGQTRVIRNIYRTPPGGNSIGNKFFIYTLSTGASWKGPIGRADIIVELKGIGQLQEEELAPKGYQRVGNKIIWRFRNIEPTTDIYIPFFPFYRLFINGDYKETVYEMDNHEGTLLMSAYWLREHLDAQVTWDNSTKSATIIRGDRQIVLRVGSREAIANGQRIQLPAAPRIHRYRLFVPIRAVITALGGKVHHEAGALKVTIAQSSGD
;
A
#
# COMPACT_ATOMS: atom_id res chain seq x y z
N MET A 1 3.76 -27.11 70.23
CA MET A 1 3.45 -27.42 68.83
C MET A 1 2.66 -26.25 68.23
N LYS A 2 3.34 -25.34 67.53
CA LYS A 2 2.74 -24.18 66.89
C LYS A 2 2.78 -24.40 65.38
N ALA A 3 1.63 -24.56 64.76
CA ALA A 3 1.48 -24.69 63.32
C ALA A 3 1.61 -23.34 62.63
N PHE A 4 2.61 -23.20 61.76
CA PHE A 4 2.84 -22.02 60.96
C PHE A 4 2.01 -22.17 59.66
N ARG A 5 0.97 -21.34 59.51
CA ARG A 5 0.22 -21.25 58.25
C ARG A 5 0.90 -20.30 57.31
N LEU A 6 1.41 -20.83 56.19
CA LEU A 6 1.98 -20.05 55.11
C LEU A 6 0.81 -19.57 54.20
N CYS A 7 0.55 -18.26 54.26
CA CYS A 7 -0.34 -17.63 53.27
C CYS A 7 0.42 -17.40 51.97
N VAL A 8 0.10 -18.15 50.91
CA VAL A 8 0.54 -17.90 49.56
C VAL A 8 -0.47 -16.92 48.95
N SER A 9 -0.05 -15.66 48.81
CA SER A 9 -0.80 -14.66 48.06
C SER A 9 -0.55 -14.87 46.55
N VAL A 10 -1.53 -15.42 45.86
CA VAL A 10 -1.54 -15.49 44.40
C VAL A 10 -1.91 -14.10 43.88
N ALA A 11 -0.93 -13.38 43.39
CA ALA A 11 -1.18 -12.16 42.61
C ALA A 11 -1.74 -12.55 41.26
N LEU A 12 -3.06 -12.38 41.06
CA LEU A 12 -3.65 -12.43 39.73
C LEU A 12 -3.19 -11.21 38.95
N ALA A 13 -2.20 -11.40 38.08
CA ALA A 13 -1.90 -10.46 37.04
C ALA A 13 -3.06 -10.51 36.01
N THR A 14 -3.97 -9.54 36.08
CA THR A 14 -4.93 -9.30 35.03
C THR A 14 -4.17 -8.78 33.81
N LEU A 15 -3.82 -9.67 32.88
CA LEU A 15 -3.50 -9.28 31.52
C LEU A 15 -4.78 -8.65 30.95
N SER A 16 -4.81 -7.33 30.89
CA SER A 16 -5.73 -6.61 30.02
C SER A 16 -5.38 -6.97 28.59
N VAL A 17 -6.06 -8.01 28.08
CA VAL A 17 -6.17 -8.26 26.65
C VAL A 17 -6.90 -7.05 26.10
N PHE A 18 -6.16 -6.07 25.55
CA PHE A 18 -6.74 -5.10 24.65
C PHE A 18 -7.25 -5.92 23.46
N GLY A 19 -8.51 -6.30 23.52
CA GLY A 19 -9.24 -6.81 22.39
C GLY A 19 -9.24 -5.71 21.32
N TRP A 20 -8.38 -5.86 20.35
CA TRP A 20 -8.51 -5.17 19.08
C TRP A 20 -9.73 -5.78 18.40
N CYS A 21 -10.90 -5.22 18.72
CA CYS A 21 -12.12 -5.46 18.01
C CYS A 21 -12.03 -4.59 16.76
N ASP A 22 -11.25 -5.02 15.76
CA ASP A 22 -11.21 -4.36 14.47
C ASP A 22 -11.56 -5.39 13.41
N ASP A 23 -12.78 -5.26 12.92
CA ASP A 23 -13.29 -6.02 11.79
C ASP A 23 -12.48 -5.62 10.55
N THR A 24 -11.82 -6.61 9.92
CA THR A 24 -11.37 -6.58 8.54
C THR A 24 -10.07 -5.84 8.20
N ALA A 25 -8.93 -6.38 8.59
CA ALA A 25 -7.69 -6.09 7.86
C ALA A 25 -7.45 -7.15 6.77
N VAL A 26 -7.29 -6.74 5.51
CA VAL A 26 -6.77 -7.59 4.44
C VAL A 26 -5.27 -7.36 4.36
N VAL A 27 -4.48 -8.39 4.65
CA VAL A 27 -3.04 -8.31 4.64
C VAL A 27 -2.49 -9.18 3.51
N GLY A 28 -1.82 -8.55 2.55
CA GLY A 28 -0.96 -9.24 1.60
C GLY A 28 0.49 -9.11 2.04
N ILE A 29 1.15 -10.22 2.32
CA ILE A 29 2.56 -10.27 2.70
C ILE A 29 3.35 -10.91 1.56
N SER A 30 4.41 -10.23 1.14
CA SER A 30 5.39 -10.78 0.20
C SER A 30 6.79 -10.61 0.78
N GLY A 31 7.67 -11.58 0.56
CA GLY A 31 8.93 -11.62 1.29
C GLY A 31 10.16 -11.92 0.46
N ALA A 32 11.31 -11.95 1.15
CA ALA A 32 12.57 -12.37 0.57
C ALA A 32 12.57 -13.86 0.22
N ILE A 33 13.48 -14.28 -0.66
CA ILE A 33 13.69 -15.70 -0.95
C ILE A 33 14.26 -16.41 0.27
N GLN A 34 13.83 -17.67 0.48
CA GLN A 34 14.40 -18.53 1.50
C GLN A 34 14.63 -19.96 0.96
N PRO A 35 15.61 -20.71 1.50
CA PRO A 35 15.69 -22.13 1.25
C PRO A 35 14.52 -22.84 1.94
N MET A 36 13.88 -23.79 1.27
CA MET A 36 12.77 -24.58 1.84
C MET A 36 13.24 -25.50 2.98
N LYS A 37 14.54 -25.65 3.15
CA LYS A 37 15.23 -26.24 4.32
C LYS A 37 16.50 -25.43 4.53
N SER A 38 16.91 -25.20 5.79
CA SER A 38 18.15 -24.50 6.11
C SER A 38 19.32 -25.12 5.34
N HIS A 39 20.16 -24.26 4.74
CA HIS A 39 21.26 -24.73 3.90
C HIS A 39 22.61 -24.36 4.52
N PRO A 40 23.50 -25.33 4.75
CA PRO A 40 24.73 -25.13 5.53
C PRO A 40 25.83 -24.35 4.78
N SER A 41 25.71 -24.15 3.48
CA SER A 41 26.80 -23.61 2.66
C SER A 41 26.42 -22.45 1.73
N VAL A 42 25.14 -22.21 1.48
CA VAL A 42 24.73 -21.11 0.61
C VAL A 42 24.43 -19.88 1.47
N VAL A 43 25.09 -18.76 1.16
CA VAL A 43 24.95 -17.46 1.84
C VAL A 43 24.27 -16.44 0.93
N LEU A 44 23.47 -15.57 1.50
CA LEU A 44 22.91 -14.42 0.81
C LEU A 44 23.88 -13.22 0.93
N ARG A 45 24.71 -13.02 -0.10
CA ARG A 45 25.71 -11.95 -0.10
C ARG A 45 25.09 -10.57 -0.17
N SER A 46 24.09 -10.42 -1.05
CA SER A 46 23.38 -9.15 -1.15
C SER A 46 22.00 -9.31 -1.73
N GLN A 47 21.16 -8.33 -1.43
CA GLN A 47 19.86 -8.15 -2.08
C GLN A 47 19.59 -6.68 -2.38
N VAL A 48 18.90 -6.43 -3.48
CA VAL A 48 18.38 -5.13 -3.86
C VAL A 48 16.91 -5.28 -4.18
N ILE A 49 16.08 -4.56 -3.45
CA ILE A 49 14.62 -4.60 -3.57
C ILE A 49 14.15 -3.23 -4.03
N LYS A 50 13.53 -3.17 -5.19
CA LYS A 50 12.94 -1.95 -5.75
C LYS A 50 11.44 -2.09 -5.78
N ILE A 51 10.73 -1.17 -5.12
CA ILE A 51 9.29 -1.18 -4.98
C ILE A 51 8.73 0.13 -5.55
N LYS A 52 7.77 0.04 -6.47
CA LYS A 52 6.94 1.16 -6.87
C LYS A 52 5.58 0.98 -6.21
N LEU A 53 5.35 1.73 -5.13
CA LEU A 53 4.16 1.61 -4.29
C LEU A 53 3.12 2.65 -4.68
N SER A 54 1.93 2.18 -4.99
CA SER A 54 0.74 3.02 -5.25
C SER A 54 -0.43 2.57 -4.36
N PRO A 55 -1.51 3.37 -4.26
CA PRO A 55 -2.71 2.96 -3.51
C PRO A 55 -3.38 1.67 -4.00
N LYS A 56 -3.16 1.30 -5.26
CA LYS A 56 -3.80 0.13 -5.88
C LYS A 56 -2.91 -1.11 -5.91
N TYR A 57 -1.61 -0.93 -6.09
CA TYR A 57 -0.64 -2.04 -6.20
C TYR A 57 0.79 -1.60 -5.90
N ALA A 58 1.61 -2.58 -5.57
CA ALA A 58 3.05 -2.48 -5.51
C ALA A 58 3.67 -3.32 -6.65
N ASP A 59 4.50 -2.70 -7.49
CA ASP A 59 5.38 -3.40 -8.43
C ASP A 59 6.73 -3.60 -7.75
N VAL A 60 7.14 -4.86 -7.63
CA VAL A 60 8.34 -5.24 -6.88
C VAL A 60 9.32 -5.96 -7.79
N ASP A 61 10.58 -5.53 -7.73
CA ASP A 61 11.72 -6.11 -8.44
C ASP A 61 12.82 -6.44 -7.43
N CYS A 62 12.98 -7.72 -7.13
CA CYS A 62 13.93 -8.23 -6.15
C CYS A 62 15.11 -8.89 -6.85
N THR A 63 16.32 -8.48 -6.53
CA THR A 63 17.55 -9.13 -7.00
C THR A 63 18.34 -9.63 -5.81
N PHE A 64 18.70 -10.92 -5.82
CA PHE A 64 19.42 -11.62 -4.76
C PHE A 64 20.71 -12.20 -5.32
N VAL A 65 21.83 -12.00 -4.64
CA VAL A 65 23.14 -12.56 -4.98
C VAL A 65 23.48 -13.64 -3.95
N LEU A 66 23.43 -14.90 -4.36
CA LEU A 66 23.70 -16.06 -3.54
C LEU A 66 25.05 -16.65 -3.89
N HIS A 67 25.77 -17.13 -2.88
CA HIS A 67 27.09 -17.75 -3.05
C HIS A 67 27.17 -19.07 -2.28
N ASN A 68 27.59 -20.12 -2.95
CA ASN A 68 27.85 -21.40 -2.33
C ASN A 68 29.29 -21.48 -1.82
N THR A 69 29.47 -21.55 -0.51
CA THR A 69 30.78 -21.65 0.17
C THR A 69 31.25 -23.11 0.31
N GLY A 70 30.44 -24.09 -0.10
CA GLY A 70 30.71 -25.50 0.06
C GLY A 70 30.84 -26.28 -1.26
N LYS A 71 30.67 -27.59 -1.19
CA LYS A 71 30.63 -28.47 -2.35
C LYS A 71 29.45 -28.18 -3.25
N ALA A 72 29.48 -28.66 -4.50
CA ALA A 72 28.37 -28.55 -5.42
C ALA A 72 27.04 -29.04 -4.80
N THR A 73 25.97 -28.29 -4.96
CA THR A 73 24.69 -28.59 -4.31
C THR A 73 23.51 -28.06 -5.12
N SER A 74 22.33 -28.60 -4.86
CA SER A 74 21.06 -28.11 -5.36
C SER A 74 20.20 -27.61 -4.21
N VAL A 75 19.71 -26.36 -4.31
CA VAL A 75 18.85 -25.73 -3.30
C VAL A 75 17.45 -25.56 -3.87
N LEU A 76 16.45 -25.96 -3.09
CA LEU A 76 15.06 -25.65 -3.38
C LEU A 76 14.74 -24.29 -2.74
N ILE A 77 14.54 -23.28 -3.58
CA ILE A 77 14.35 -21.89 -3.15
C ILE A 77 12.89 -21.51 -3.31
N GLY A 78 12.27 -21.04 -2.23
CA GLY A 78 10.91 -20.54 -2.20
C GLY A 78 10.85 -19.02 -2.08
N PHE A 79 9.78 -18.43 -2.59
CA PHE A 79 9.39 -17.05 -2.38
C PHE A 79 7.97 -17.07 -1.82
N PRO A 80 7.75 -16.53 -0.59
CA PRO A 80 6.46 -16.61 0.06
C PRO A 80 5.49 -15.55 -0.47
N GLU A 81 4.23 -15.91 -0.46
CA GLU A 81 3.09 -15.04 -0.63
C GLU A 81 2.03 -15.45 0.37
N GLU A 82 1.66 -14.56 1.26
CA GLU A 82 0.69 -14.81 2.32
C GLU A 82 -0.36 -13.72 2.31
N GLY A 83 -1.58 -14.08 2.66
CA GLY A 83 -2.67 -13.14 2.86
C GLY A 83 -3.62 -13.63 3.92
N TYR A 84 -4.10 -12.72 4.75
CA TYR A 84 -5.12 -12.99 5.75
C TYR A 84 -6.06 -11.79 5.89
N GLY A 85 -7.27 -12.05 6.36
CA GLY A 85 -8.32 -11.05 6.55
C GLY A 85 -9.69 -11.54 6.07
N THR A 86 -10.75 -10.82 6.41
CA THR A 86 -12.13 -11.22 6.12
C THR A 86 -12.48 -11.22 4.64
N ASP A 87 -11.83 -10.37 3.84
CA ASP A 87 -12.06 -10.26 2.39
C ASP A 87 -11.07 -11.08 1.57
N VAL A 88 -10.19 -11.85 2.22
CA VAL A 88 -9.24 -12.72 1.55
C VAL A 88 -9.90 -14.04 1.26
N ASN A 89 -10.05 -14.36 -0.01
CA ASN A 89 -10.36 -15.71 -0.45
C ASN A 89 -9.19 -16.26 -1.28
N ALA A 90 -9.07 -17.57 -1.33
CA ALA A 90 -7.99 -18.25 -2.05
C ALA A 90 -7.94 -17.94 -3.56
N THR A 91 -8.97 -17.28 -4.09
CA THR A 91 -9.11 -16.93 -5.51
C THR A 91 -8.90 -15.46 -5.80
N SER A 92 -9.11 -14.55 -4.82
CA SER A 92 -9.07 -13.10 -5.02
C SER A 92 -7.79 -12.42 -4.50
N GLY A 93 -7.00 -13.09 -3.68
CA GLY A 93 -5.71 -12.59 -3.20
C GLY A 93 -4.55 -13.16 -4.00
N GLY A 94 -3.42 -12.45 -4.01
CA GLY A 94 -2.19 -12.96 -4.56
C GLY A 94 -1.51 -12.04 -5.56
N PHE A 95 -0.37 -12.51 -6.04
CA PHE A 95 0.36 -11.79 -7.06
C PHE A 95 -0.43 -11.75 -8.37
N ALA A 96 -0.66 -10.57 -8.91
CA ALA A 96 -1.25 -10.41 -10.23
C ALA A 96 -0.39 -11.10 -11.31
N PHE A 97 0.93 -11.14 -11.08
CA PHE A 97 1.88 -11.96 -11.81
C PHE A 97 3.13 -12.20 -10.96
N PHE A 98 3.86 -13.29 -11.26
CA PHE A 98 5.17 -13.59 -10.70
C PHE A 98 6.10 -14.12 -11.79
N ARG A 99 7.26 -13.53 -11.94
CA ARG A 99 8.30 -13.95 -12.89
C ARG A 99 9.62 -14.13 -12.16
N SER A 100 10.34 -15.21 -12.46
CA SER A 100 11.61 -15.53 -11.83
C SER A 100 12.70 -15.79 -12.86
N PHE A 101 13.91 -15.33 -12.54
CA PHE A 101 15.09 -15.47 -13.38
C PHE A 101 16.26 -15.99 -12.54
N VAL A 102 17.12 -16.79 -13.15
CA VAL A 102 18.40 -17.21 -12.59
C VAL A 102 19.49 -16.85 -13.60
N ASP A 103 20.45 -16.03 -13.20
CA ASP A 103 21.52 -15.50 -14.06
C ASP A 103 20.96 -14.87 -15.36
N GLY A 104 19.89 -14.09 -15.23
CA GLY A 104 19.22 -13.41 -16.34
C GLY A 104 18.30 -14.30 -17.20
N LYS A 105 18.32 -15.62 -17.03
CA LYS A 105 17.47 -16.55 -17.80
C LYS A 105 16.16 -16.80 -17.06
N PRO A 106 14.98 -16.74 -17.73
CA PRO A 106 13.71 -17.05 -17.11
C PRO A 106 13.65 -18.52 -16.67
N VAL A 107 13.06 -18.76 -15.50
CA VAL A 107 12.90 -20.10 -14.94
C VAL A 107 11.44 -20.33 -14.55
N LYS A 108 10.98 -21.56 -14.78
CA LYS A 108 9.66 -21.98 -14.30
C LYS A 108 9.67 -22.11 -12.78
N VAL A 109 8.61 -21.63 -12.13
CA VAL A 109 8.35 -21.84 -10.71
C VAL A 109 7.16 -22.78 -10.55
N ARG A 110 7.16 -23.58 -9.50
CA ARG A 110 6.00 -24.37 -9.07
C ARG A 110 5.34 -23.62 -7.92
N VAL A 111 4.03 -23.47 -7.98
CA VAL A 111 3.28 -22.86 -6.89
C VAL A 111 2.79 -23.98 -5.97
N HIS A 112 3.21 -23.92 -4.71
CA HIS A 112 2.71 -24.76 -3.65
C HIS A 112 1.85 -23.88 -2.73
N GLY A 113 0.58 -24.24 -2.52
CA GLY A 113 -0.31 -23.53 -1.62
C GLY A 113 -0.68 -24.42 -0.44
N GLN A 114 -0.72 -23.88 0.76
CA GLN A 114 -1.55 -24.38 1.83
C GLN A 114 -2.83 -23.53 1.85
N LYS A 115 -3.97 -24.22 1.80
CA LYS A 115 -5.24 -23.57 2.11
C LYS A 115 -5.23 -23.38 3.62
N GLY A 116 -5.03 -22.16 4.06
CA GLY A 116 -5.38 -21.75 5.40
C GLY A 116 -6.90 -21.87 5.63
N GLY A 117 -7.41 -21.41 6.76
CA GLY A 117 -8.84 -21.28 7.00
C GLY A 117 -9.52 -20.37 5.95
N ASP A 118 -10.81 -20.14 6.10
CA ASP A 118 -11.61 -19.36 5.11
C ASP A 118 -11.14 -17.91 4.91
N ARG A 119 -10.21 -17.43 5.74
CA ARG A 119 -9.74 -16.04 5.77
C ARG A 119 -8.23 -15.87 5.63
N GLU A 120 -7.51 -16.91 5.23
CA GLU A 120 -6.06 -16.85 5.04
C GLU A 120 -5.59 -17.78 3.92
N TYR A 121 -4.48 -17.42 3.28
CA TYR A 121 -3.78 -18.28 2.33
C TYR A 121 -2.28 -18.12 2.47
N SER A 122 -1.54 -19.18 2.20
CA SER A 122 -0.08 -19.18 2.06
C SER A 122 0.29 -19.90 0.79
N ARG A 123 1.10 -19.28 -0.04
CA ARG A 123 1.61 -19.83 -1.30
C ARG A 123 3.11 -19.65 -1.36
N TRP A 124 3.76 -20.61 -2.01
CA TRP A 124 5.20 -20.59 -2.22
C TRP A 124 5.51 -20.75 -3.69
N TYR A 125 6.24 -19.81 -4.26
CA TYR A 125 6.76 -19.87 -5.63
C TYR A 125 8.14 -20.51 -5.59
N VAL A 126 8.22 -21.81 -5.89
CA VAL A 126 9.37 -22.65 -5.63
C VAL A 126 10.10 -23.01 -6.91
N LYS A 127 11.44 -22.96 -6.86
CA LYS A 127 12.34 -23.38 -7.93
C LYS A 127 13.57 -24.09 -7.37
N ARG A 128 14.15 -25.00 -8.14
CA ARG A 128 15.42 -25.64 -7.82
C ARG A 128 16.57 -24.92 -8.52
N VAL A 129 17.59 -24.56 -7.76
CA VAL A 129 18.78 -23.87 -8.27
C VAL A 129 20.02 -24.71 -7.91
N TYR A 130 20.78 -25.07 -8.94
CA TYR A 130 22.04 -25.79 -8.78
C TYR A 130 23.20 -24.80 -8.65
N PHE A 131 24.11 -25.08 -7.71
CA PHE A 131 25.34 -24.33 -7.48
C PHE A 131 26.55 -25.27 -7.57
N ARG A 132 27.56 -24.92 -8.36
CA ARG A 132 28.88 -25.53 -8.25
C ARG A 132 29.55 -25.09 -6.94
N ALA A 133 30.64 -25.77 -6.57
CA ALA A 133 31.49 -25.31 -5.47
C ALA A 133 32.01 -23.90 -5.77
N GLY A 134 31.92 -22.97 -4.81
CA GLY A 134 32.36 -21.58 -4.96
C GLY A 134 31.53 -20.73 -5.92
N GLN A 135 30.42 -21.24 -6.46
CA GLN A 135 29.65 -20.50 -7.45
C GLN A 135 28.77 -19.41 -6.82
N THR A 136 28.74 -18.25 -7.47
CA THR A 136 27.78 -17.18 -7.21
C THR A 136 26.69 -17.24 -8.28
N ARG A 137 25.42 -17.04 -7.85
CA ARG A 137 24.29 -16.96 -8.75
C ARG A 137 23.41 -15.77 -8.40
N VAL A 138 22.79 -15.18 -9.43
CA VAL A 138 21.86 -14.07 -9.28
C VAL A 138 20.46 -14.58 -9.53
N ILE A 139 19.58 -14.37 -8.54
CA ILE A 139 18.15 -14.65 -8.66
C ILE A 139 17.42 -13.32 -8.72
N ARG A 140 16.53 -13.14 -9.69
CA ARG A 140 15.66 -11.98 -9.80
C ARG A 140 14.21 -12.45 -9.83
N ASN A 141 13.38 -11.84 -8.97
CA ASN A 141 11.94 -12.05 -8.97
C ASN A 141 11.24 -10.71 -9.23
N ILE A 142 10.25 -10.72 -10.11
CA ILE A 142 9.43 -9.55 -10.42
C ILE A 142 7.97 -9.94 -10.23
N TYR A 143 7.23 -9.13 -9.46
CA TYR A 143 5.82 -9.41 -9.20
C TYR A 143 5.03 -8.13 -8.92
N ARG A 144 3.72 -8.24 -8.98
CA ARG A 144 2.78 -7.21 -8.58
C ARG A 144 1.83 -7.75 -7.53
N THR A 145 1.65 -7.00 -6.45
CA THR A 145 0.75 -7.34 -5.35
C THR A 145 -0.09 -6.13 -4.93
N PRO A 146 -1.35 -6.30 -4.50
CA PRO A 146 -2.09 -5.22 -3.88
C PRO A 146 -1.50 -4.90 -2.50
N PRO A 147 -1.55 -3.64 -2.03
CA PRO A 147 -1.32 -3.32 -0.64
C PRO A 147 -2.41 -3.92 0.25
N GLY A 148 -2.07 -4.20 1.50
CA GLY A 148 -3.04 -4.49 2.55
C GLY A 148 -3.87 -3.25 2.90
N GLY A 149 -4.95 -3.45 3.66
CA GLY A 149 -5.80 -2.36 4.14
C GLY A 149 -6.66 -2.78 5.32
N ASN A 150 -7.22 -1.82 6.01
CA ASN A 150 -8.19 -2.01 7.10
C ASN A 150 -9.56 -1.40 6.74
N SER A 151 -10.56 -1.64 7.59
CA SER A 151 -11.94 -1.21 7.39
C SER A 151 -12.11 0.31 7.33
N ILE A 152 -11.24 1.07 7.99
CA ILE A 152 -11.25 2.55 7.97
C ILE A 152 -10.52 3.14 6.76
N GLY A 153 -10.10 2.31 5.80
CA GLY A 153 -9.51 2.75 4.54
C GLY A 153 -8.01 3.02 4.57
N ASN A 154 -7.33 2.81 5.70
CA ASN A 154 -5.88 2.88 5.75
C ASN A 154 -5.28 1.72 4.97
N LYS A 155 -4.13 1.96 4.37
CA LYS A 155 -3.39 0.96 3.62
C LYS A 155 -1.98 0.80 4.16
N PHE A 156 -1.41 -0.35 3.88
CA PHE A 156 -0.02 -0.64 4.21
C PHE A 156 0.59 -1.61 3.20
N PHE A 157 1.89 -1.56 3.09
CA PHE A 157 2.67 -2.53 2.34
C PHE A 157 3.69 -3.17 3.28
N ILE A 158 3.76 -4.51 3.25
CA ILE A 158 4.74 -5.28 4.00
C ILE A 158 5.64 -6.01 3.03
N TYR A 159 6.96 -5.90 3.23
CA TYR A 159 7.95 -6.74 2.60
C TYR A 159 8.70 -7.52 3.68
N THR A 160 8.51 -8.84 3.69
CA THR A 160 9.10 -9.72 4.69
C THR A 160 10.60 -9.86 4.44
N LEU A 161 11.39 -9.17 5.23
CA LEU A 161 12.85 -9.22 5.21
C LEU A 161 13.38 -10.37 6.07
N SER A 162 12.65 -10.71 7.13
CA SER A 162 13.01 -11.73 8.13
C SER A 162 13.17 -13.13 7.55
N THR A 163 12.51 -13.47 6.44
CA THR A 163 12.73 -14.75 5.74
C THR A 163 14.16 -14.92 5.22
N GLY A 164 14.92 -13.83 5.06
CA GLY A 164 16.33 -13.84 4.72
C GLY A 164 17.24 -14.47 5.80
N ALA A 165 16.79 -14.53 7.05
CA ALA A 165 17.49 -15.18 8.16
C ALA A 165 17.63 -16.71 8.02
N SER A 166 16.92 -17.33 7.08
CA SER A 166 17.03 -18.77 6.81
C SER A 166 18.27 -19.20 6.00
N TRP A 167 19.03 -18.25 5.48
CA TRP A 167 20.32 -18.48 4.83
C TRP A 167 21.45 -18.62 5.85
N LYS A 168 22.59 -19.19 5.43
CA LYS A 168 23.76 -19.30 6.31
C LYS A 168 24.33 -17.92 6.62
N GLY A 169 24.27 -17.51 7.90
CA GLY A 169 24.80 -16.26 8.41
C GLY A 169 24.04 -15.01 7.93
N PRO A 170 24.52 -13.84 8.32
CA PRO A 170 23.82 -12.59 8.04
C PRO A 170 23.81 -12.24 6.56
N ILE A 171 22.85 -11.41 6.17
CA ILE A 171 22.79 -10.81 4.84
C ILE A 171 23.91 -9.77 4.73
N GLY A 172 24.85 -9.95 3.83
CA GLY A 172 26.00 -9.06 3.71
C GLY A 172 25.60 -7.61 3.36
N ARG A 173 24.65 -7.45 2.42
CA ARG A 173 24.08 -6.15 2.04
C ARG A 173 22.61 -6.29 1.66
N ALA A 174 21.78 -5.37 2.16
CA ALA A 174 20.39 -5.24 1.72
C ALA A 174 20.05 -3.76 1.45
N ASP A 175 19.72 -3.45 0.21
CA ASP A 175 19.27 -2.12 -0.18
C ASP A 175 17.80 -2.22 -0.60
N ILE A 176 16.90 -1.52 0.10
CA ILE A 176 15.47 -1.47 -0.20
C ILE A 176 15.13 -0.06 -0.61
N ILE A 177 14.56 0.09 -1.80
CA ILE A 177 14.23 1.38 -2.40
C ILE A 177 12.74 1.37 -2.74
N VAL A 178 11.97 2.19 -2.06
CA VAL A 178 10.53 2.35 -2.28
C VAL A 178 10.25 3.69 -2.92
N GLU A 179 9.72 3.68 -4.12
CA GLU A 179 9.24 4.87 -4.83
C GLU A 179 7.73 4.99 -4.64
N LEU A 180 7.29 6.08 -4.03
CA LEU A 180 5.89 6.36 -3.77
C LEU A 180 5.21 6.96 -5.01
N LYS A 181 4.07 6.41 -5.43
CA LYS A 181 3.30 6.83 -6.61
C LYS A 181 1.86 7.12 -6.23
N GLY A 182 1.49 8.39 -6.18
CA GLY A 182 0.12 8.80 -5.88
C GLY A 182 -0.35 8.37 -4.48
N ILE A 183 0.57 8.24 -3.53
CA ILE A 183 0.28 8.02 -2.12
C ILE A 183 -0.21 9.35 -1.54
N GLY A 184 -1.36 9.34 -0.87
CA GLY A 184 -1.92 10.55 -0.25
C GLY A 184 -1.06 11.04 0.90
N GLN A 185 -0.92 10.24 1.93
CA GLN A 185 -0.09 10.54 3.09
C GLN A 185 0.61 9.29 3.59
N LEU A 186 1.91 9.40 3.80
CA LEU A 186 2.72 8.40 4.46
C LEU A 186 2.63 8.59 5.98
N GLN A 187 2.44 7.50 6.73
CA GLN A 187 2.48 7.52 8.19
C GLN A 187 3.93 7.28 8.63
N GLU A 188 4.76 8.33 8.56
CA GLU A 188 6.22 8.20 8.75
C GLU A 188 6.60 7.74 10.15
N GLU A 189 5.79 8.05 11.17
CA GLU A 189 6.02 7.64 12.55
C GLU A 189 5.92 6.13 12.74
N GLU A 190 5.11 5.46 11.91
CA GLU A 190 4.91 4.01 11.94
C GLU A 190 5.79 3.24 10.95
N LEU A 191 6.57 3.94 10.10
CA LEU A 191 7.50 3.26 9.19
C LEU A 191 8.49 2.39 9.95
N ALA A 192 8.64 1.16 9.51
CA ALA A 192 9.58 0.21 10.11
C ALA A 192 10.43 -0.50 9.03
N PRO A 193 11.67 -0.88 9.41
CA PRO A 193 12.42 -0.42 10.58
C PRO A 193 12.82 1.05 10.46
N LYS A 194 13.16 1.66 11.59
CA LYS A 194 13.73 3.03 11.58
C LYS A 194 15.11 3.06 10.91
N GLY A 195 15.67 4.26 10.67
CA GLY A 195 16.98 4.43 10.02
C GLY A 195 16.92 4.48 8.49
N TYR A 196 15.74 4.68 7.92
CA TYR A 196 15.59 4.97 6.50
C TYR A 196 16.01 6.41 6.15
N GLN A 197 16.31 6.60 4.87
CA GLN A 197 16.53 7.93 4.29
C GLN A 197 15.35 8.30 3.39
N ARG A 198 14.88 9.54 3.49
CA ARG A 198 13.88 10.10 2.59
C ARG A 198 14.57 10.96 1.52
N VAL A 199 14.34 10.65 0.24
CA VAL A 199 14.88 11.42 -0.89
C VAL A 199 13.74 11.67 -1.87
N GLY A 200 13.12 12.84 -1.81
CA GLY A 200 11.93 13.17 -2.60
C GLY A 200 10.79 12.19 -2.33
N ASN A 201 10.31 11.52 -3.38
CA ASN A 201 9.27 10.49 -3.27
C ASN A 201 9.82 9.08 -2.97
N LYS A 202 11.09 8.95 -2.56
CA LYS A 202 11.69 7.66 -2.26
C LYS A 202 12.01 7.52 -0.78
N ILE A 203 11.81 6.29 -0.28
CA ILE A 203 12.23 5.82 1.04
C ILE A 203 13.30 4.76 0.80
N ILE A 204 14.44 4.88 1.47
CA ILE A 204 15.61 4.04 1.19
C ILE A 204 16.16 3.49 2.51
N TRP A 205 16.22 2.18 2.62
CA TRP A 205 16.96 1.47 3.67
C TRP A 205 18.24 0.90 3.09
N ARG A 206 19.33 1.01 3.84
CA ARG A 206 20.64 0.43 3.50
C ARG A 206 21.21 -0.31 4.69
N PHE A 207 21.15 -1.63 4.61
CA PHE A 207 21.66 -2.48 5.66
C PHE A 207 22.97 -3.13 5.26
N ARG A 208 23.82 -3.39 6.24
CA ARG A 208 25.09 -4.09 6.09
C ARG A 208 25.24 -5.12 7.18
N ASN A 209 25.59 -6.34 6.79
CA ASN A 209 25.87 -7.45 7.68
C ASN A 209 24.78 -7.64 8.74
N ILE A 210 23.53 -7.74 8.28
CA ILE A 210 22.36 -7.81 9.15
C ILE A 210 21.79 -9.22 9.24
N GLU A 211 21.34 -9.59 10.45
CA GLU A 211 20.37 -10.65 10.67
C GLU A 211 19.00 -9.98 10.79
N PRO A 212 18.11 -10.11 9.78
CA PRO A 212 16.89 -9.33 9.78
C PRO A 212 15.89 -9.87 10.82
N THR A 213 15.50 -9.00 11.75
CA THR A 213 14.52 -9.29 12.80
C THR A 213 13.20 -8.55 12.61
N THR A 214 13.16 -7.61 11.67
CA THR A 214 12.02 -6.74 11.42
C THR A 214 11.77 -6.65 9.92
N ASP A 215 10.51 -6.72 9.54
CA ASP A 215 10.06 -6.55 8.16
C ASP A 215 9.95 -5.06 7.79
N ILE A 216 9.96 -4.78 6.48
CA ILE A 216 9.67 -3.43 5.99
C ILE A 216 8.16 -3.24 6.07
N TYR A 217 7.73 -2.26 6.85
CA TYR A 217 6.33 -1.87 7.01
C TYR A 217 6.13 -0.43 6.58
N ILE A 218 5.22 -0.19 5.65
CA ILE A 218 4.95 1.11 5.06
C ILE A 218 3.46 1.39 5.13
N PRO A 219 2.98 2.00 6.22
CA PRO A 219 1.59 2.40 6.35
C PRO A 219 1.34 3.74 5.67
N PHE A 220 0.19 3.87 5.03
CA PHE A 220 -0.18 5.10 4.33
C PHE A 220 -1.69 5.26 4.20
N PHE A 221 -2.12 6.50 4.10
CA PHE A 221 -3.46 6.82 3.65
C PHE A 221 -3.47 6.88 2.12
N PRO A 222 -4.38 6.15 1.46
CA PRO A 222 -4.50 6.18 0.00
C PRO A 222 -5.06 7.51 -0.50
N PHE A 223 -5.66 8.30 0.40
CA PHE A 223 -6.30 9.57 0.12
C PHE A 223 -5.53 10.72 0.77
N TYR A 224 -5.64 11.90 0.18
CA TYR A 224 -5.11 13.11 0.79
C TYR A 224 -5.99 13.54 1.97
N ARG A 225 -5.36 14.02 3.05
CA ARG A 225 -6.10 14.77 4.06
C ARG A 225 -6.62 16.04 3.42
N LEU A 226 -7.89 16.36 3.65
CA LEU A 226 -8.52 17.55 3.10
C LEU A 226 -8.80 18.55 4.21
N PHE A 227 -8.38 19.79 3.96
CA PHE A 227 -8.66 20.92 4.83
C PHE A 227 -9.44 21.97 4.02
N ILE A 228 -10.52 22.48 4.58
CA ILE A 228 -11.26 23.61 4.04
C ILE A 228 -11.11 24.77 5.03
N ASN A 229 -10.54 25.88 4.56
CA ASN A 229 -10.27 27.07 5.38
C ASN A 229 -9.53 26.75 6.70
N GLY A 230 -8.69 25.75 6.70
CA GLY A 230 -7.95 25.27 7.86
C GLY A 230 -8.59 24.10 8.61
N ASP A 231 -9.88 23.84 8.46
CA ASP A 231 -10.59 22.76 9.13
C ASP A 231 -10.37 21.42 8.40
N TYR A 232 -9.99 20.39 9.15
CA TYR A 232 -9.93 19.03 8.62
C TYR A 232 -11.32 18.51 8.27
N LYS A 233 -11.44 17.90 7.09
CA LYS A 233 -12.67 17.24 6.63
C LYS A 233 -12.38 15.80 6.28
N GLU A 234 -13.18 14.90 6.83
CA GLU A 234 -13.07 13.48 6.53
C GLU A 234 -13.46 13.20 5.06
N THR A 235 -12.69 12.37 4.39
CA THR A 235 -12.86 12.07 2.95
C THR A 235 -12.85 10.59 2.63
N VAL A 236 -13.04 9.74 3.64
CA VAL A 236 -13.09 8.28 3.44
C VAL A 236 -14.18 7.94 2.43
N TYR A 237 -13.80 7.22 1.36
CA TYR A 237 -14.66 6.88 0.20
C TYR A 237 -15.15 8.06 -0.66
N GLU A 238 -14.80 9.29 -0.35
CA GLU A 238 -15.25 10.48 -1.06
C GLU A 238 -14.25 10.98 -2.11
N MET A 239 -13.05 10.42 -2.13
CA MET A 239 -12.00 10.70 -3.11
C MET A 239 -11.68 9.49 -3.99
N ASP A 240 -11.31 9.75 -5.24
CA ASP A 240 -10.76 8.76 -6.19
C ASP A 240 -9.64 9.41 -7.00
N ASN A 241 -8.59 8.64 -7.31
CA ASN A 241 -7.54 9.08 -8.23
C ASN A 241 -7.77 8.40 -9.58
N HIS A 242 -8.16 9.16 -10.57
CA HIS A 242 -8.46 8.69 -11.91
C HIS A 242 -7.58 9.41 -12.93
N GLU A 243 -6.81 8.66 -13.71
CA GLU A 243 -5.87 9.18 -14.72
C GLU A 243 -4.91 10.27 -14.17
N GLY A 244 -4.46 10.10 -12.92
CA GLY A 244 -3.58 11.08 -12.26
C GLY A 244 -4.29 12.33 -11.73
N THR A 245 -5.61 12.42 -11.88
CA THR A 245 -6.43 13.52 -11.38
C THR A 245 -7.20 13.08 -10.15
N LEU A 246 -7.17 13.90 -9.11
CA LEU A 246 -7.97 13.67 -7.92
C LEU A 246 -9.41 14.10 -8.18
N LEU A 247 -10.32 13.14 -8.04
CA LEU A 247 -11.75 13.36 -8.11
C LEU A 247 -12.34 13.34 -6.69
N MET A 248 -13.40 14.12 -6.50
CA MET A 248 -14.19 14.19 -5.27
C MET A 248 -15.64 13.88 -5.58
N SER A 249 -16.34 13.21 -4.64
CA SER A 249 -17.77 13.01 -4.82
C SER A 249 -18.53 14.36 -4.79
N ALA A 250 -19.50 14.52 -5.68
CA ALA A 250 -20.34 15.72 -5.71
C ALA A 250 -21.21 15.84 -4.45
N TYR A 251 -21.57 14.70 -3.83
CA TYR A 251 -22.25 14.68 -2.54
C TYR A 251 -21.42 15.37 -1.45
N TRP A 252 -20.11 15.05 -1.38
CA TRP A 252 -19.21 15.66 -0.40
C TRP A 252 -19.10 17.19 -0.59
N LEU A 253 -19.06 17.66 -1.85
CA LEU A 253 -19.03 19.10 -2.16
C LEU A 253 -20.29 19.80 -1.64
N ARG A 254 -21.45 19.14 -1.75
CA ARG A 254 -22.71 19.66 -1.21
C ARG A 254 -22.64 19.81 0.31
N GLU A 255 -22.18 18.78 1.01
CA GLU A 255 -22.16 18.75 2.48
C GLU A 255 -21.13 19.69 3.11
N HIS A 256 -20.03 19.98 2.43
CA HIS A 256 -18.91 20.70 3.05
C HIS A 256 -18.57 22.04 2.42
N LEU A 257 -19.15 22.39 1.29
CA LEU A 257 -18.92 23.67 0.62
C LEU A 257 -20.17 24.52 0.50
N ASP A 258 -21.26 24.12 1.11
CA ASP A 258 -22.56 24.82 0.96
C ASP A 258 -22.93 25.01 -0.52
N ALA A 259 -22.70 23.96 -1.31
CA ALA A 259 -22.98 23.95 -2.74
C ALA A 259 -24.26 23.19 -3.04
N GLN A 260 -25.09 23.74 -3.92
CA GLN A 260 -26.24 23.01 -4.46
C GLN A 260 -25.77 22.12 -5.61
N VAL A 261 -26.21 20.87 -5.63
CA VAL A 261 -25.90 19.89 -6.69
C VAL A 261 -27.20 19.38 -7.28
N THR A 262 -27.43 19.65 -8.55
CA THR A 262 -28.57 19.12 -9.30
C THR A 262 -28.08 18.13 -10.36
N TRP A 263 -28.85 17.07 -10.57
CA TRP A 263 -28.55 16.00 -11.53
C TRP A 263 -29.61 15.92 -12.60
N ASP A 264 -29.18 15.93 -13.86
CA ASP A 264 -30.03 15.64 -15.03
C ASP A 264 -29.70 14.25 -15.58
N ASN A 265 -30.65 13.34 -15.41
CA ASN A 265 -30.48 11.97 -15.84
C ASN A 265 -30.52 11.78 -17.36
N SER A 266 -31.18 12.70 -18.08
CA SER A 266 -31.31 12.62 -19.55
C SER A 266 -29.99 12.94 -20.24
N THR A 267 -29.29 13.95 -19.79
CA THR A 267 -28.01 14.40 -20.33
C THR A 267 -26.80 13.79 -19.61
N LYS A 268 -27.03 13.08 -18.48
CA LYS A 268 -25.98 12.60 -17.57
C LYS A 268 -25.07 13.71 -17.08
N SER A 269 -25.67 14.87 -16.78
CA SER A 269 -24.98 16.08 -16.37
C SER A 269 -25.32 16.47 -14.93
N ALA A 270 -24.37 17.11 -14.27
CA ALA A 270 -24.57 17.74 -12.98
C ALA A 270 -24.28 19.23 -13.06
N THR A 271 -25.11 20.03 -12.41
CA THR A 271 -24.85 21.45 -12.17
C THR A 271 -24.52 21.63 -10.70
N ILE A 272 -23.38 22.24 -10.41
CA ILE A 272 -22.93 22.55 -9.05
C ILE A 272 -22.90 24.07 -8.92
N ILE A 273 -23.66 24.58 -7.97
CA ILE A 273 -23.86 26.03 -7.77
C ILE A 273 -23.44 26.41 -6.36
N ARG A 274 -22.75 27.53 -6.22
CA ARG A 274 -22.41 28.14 -4.93
C ARG A 274 -22.40 29.67 -5.07
N GLY A 275 -23.37 30.32 -4.41
CA GLY A 275 -23.61 31.74 -4.61
C GLY A 275 -23.94 32.05 -6.08
N ASP A 276 -23.23 33.01 -6.65
CA ASP A 276 -23.34 33.44 -8.05
C ASP A 276 -22.52 32.59 -9.05
N ARG A 277 -21.81 31.58 -8.55
CA ARG A 277 -20.90 30.75 -9.33
C ARG A 277 -21.45 29.34 -9.60
N GLN A 278 -21.19 28.85 -10.80
CA GLN A 278 -21.66 27.52 -11.18
C GLN A 278 -20.69 26.80 -12.11
N ILE A 279 -20.78 25.49 -12.09
CA ILE A 279 -20.14 24.63 -13.08
C ILE A 279 -21.09 23.52 -13.52
N VAL A 280 -21.21 23.32 -14.84
CA VAL A 280 -21.95 22.22 -15.45
C VAL A 280 -20.97 21.19 -15.98
N LEU A 281 -21.15 19.94 -15.55
CA LEU A 281 -20.26 18.82 -15.83
C LEU A 281 -21.08 17.66 -16.41
N ARG A 282 -20.52 16.95 -17.39
CA ARG A 282 -21.16 15.76 -17.98
C ARG A 282 -20.28 14.53 -17.77
N VAL A 283 -20.90 13.43 -17.34
CA VAL A 283 -20.20 12.15 -17.18
C VAL A 283 -19.55 11.72 -18.48
N GLY A 284 -18.27 11.32 -18.42
CA GLY A 284 -17.48 10.90 -19.57
C GLY A 284 -16.95 12.01 -20.46
N SER A 285 -17.29 13.29 -20.20
CA SER A 285 -16.80 14.45 -20.97
C SER A 285 -15.68 15.17 -20.22
N ARG A 286 -14.62 15.56 -20.91
CA ARG A 286 -13.62 16.48 -20.38
C ARG A 286 -13.98 17.96 -20.64
N GLU A 287 -15.07 18.24 -21.33
CA GLU A 287 -15.58 19.58 -21.48
C GLU A 287 -16.57 19.90 -20.36
N ALA A 288 -16.50 21.09 -19.81
CA ALA A 288 -17.40 21.62 -18.81
C ALA A 288 -17.71 23.09 -19.08
N ILE A 289 -18.79 23.62 -18.49
CA ILE A 289 -19.14 25.04 -18.55
C ILE A 289 -19.00 25.59 -17.13
N ALA A 290 -18.05 26.49 -16.92
CA ALA A 290 -17.83 27.18 -15.65
C ALA A 290 -18.18 28.66 -15.81
N ASN A 291 -19.17 29.15 -15.08
CA ASN A 291 -19.59 30.54 -15.10
C ASN A 291 -19.85 31.09 -16.55
N GLY A 292 -20.50 30.25 -17.38
CA GLY A 292 -20.78 30.58 -18.77
C GLY A 292 -19.64 30.32 -19.76
N GLN A 293 -18.45 29.99 -19.30
CA GLN A 293 -17.29 29.73 -20.17
C GLN A 293 -17.00 28.25 -20.31
N ARG A 294 -16.66 27.81 -21.52
CA ARG A 294 -16.17 26.41 -21.74
C ARG A 294 -14.76 26.25 -21.18
N ILE A 295 -14.56 25.17 -20.43
CA ILE A 295 -13.25 24.80 -19.87
C ILE A 295 -12.95 23.34 -20.17
N GLN A 296 -11.66 23.00 -20.20
CA GLN A 296 -11.18 21.61 -20.30
C GLN A 296 -10.84 21.08 -18.91
N LEU A 297 -11.38 19.90 -18.61
CA LEU A 297 -11.13 19.18 -17.37
C LEU A 297 -9.89 18.27 -17.52
N PRO A 298 -9.08 18.12 -16.49
CA PRO A 298 -7.92 17.21 -16.51
C PRO A 298 -8.33 15.72 -16.59
N ALA A 299 -9.52 15.38 -16.09
CA ALA A 299 -10.17 14.08 -16.24
C ALA A 299 -11.69 14.24 -16.35
N ALA A 300 -12.35 13.29 -17.01
CA ALA A 300 -13.81 13.31 -17.13
C ALA A 300 -14.48 12.96 -15.78
N PRO A 301 -15.61 13.61 -15.44
CA PRO A 301 -16.48 13.17 -14.35
C PRO A 301 -16.96 11.73 -14.59
N ARG A 302 -17.13 10.95 -13.51
CA ARG A 302 -17.53 9.55 -13.59
C ARG A 302 -18.47 9.15 -12.46
N ILE A 303 -19.30 8.15 -12.72
CA ILE A 303 -20.02 7.46 -11.65
C ILE A 303 -19.12 6.36 -11.08
N HIS A 304 -18.89 6.41 -9.79
CA HIS A 304 -18.16 5.40 -9.04
C HIS A 304 -18.87 5.14 -7.71
N ARG A 305 -19.07 3.88 -7.33
CA ARG A 305 -19.80 3.50 -6.11
C ARG A 305 -21.16 4.22 -5.98
N TYR A 306 -21.91 4.28 -7.09
CA TYR A 306 -23.23 4.95 -7.19
C TYR A 306 -23.23 6.46 -6.90
N ARG A 307 -22.06 7.11 -6.89
CA ARG A 307 -21.91 8.57 -6.70
C ARG A 307 -21.20 9.19 -7.89
N LEU A 308 -21.51 10.45 -8.15
CA LEU A 308 -20.81 11.26 -9.13
C LEU A 308 -19.49 11.77 -8.55
N PHE A 309 -18.38 11.49 -9.20
CA PHE A 309 -17.05 11.99 -8.89
C PHE A 309 -16.62 13.01 -9.94
N VAL A 310 -16.11 14.16 -9.48
CA VAL A 310 -15.73 15.30 -10.31
C VAL A 310 -14.30 15.77 -9.98
N PRO A 311 -13.55 16.35 -10.97
CA PRO A 311 -12.21 16.88 -10.72
C PRO A 311 -12.23 18.01 -9.69
N ILE A 312 -11.76 17.75 -8.48
CA ILE A 312 -11.90 18.67 -7.33
C ILE A 312 -11.32 20.06 -7.62
N ARG A 313 -10.11 20.15 -8.18
CA ARG A 313 -9.46 21.44 -8.46
C ARG A 313 -10.28 22.29 -9.42
N ALA A 314 -10.78 21.71 -10.51
CA ALA A 314 -11.56 22.42 -11.51
C ALA A 314 -12.86 22.95 -10.91
N VAL A 315 -13.56 22.12 -10.12
CA VAL A 315 -14.81 22.52 -9.46
C VAL A 315 -14.57 23.61 -8.43
N ILE A 316 -13.61 23.44 -7.52
CA ILE A 316 -13.29 24.45 -6.50
C ILE A 316 -12.90 25.78 -7.14
N THR A 317 -12.10 25.75 -8.21
CA THR A 317 -11.71 26.99 -8.94
C THR A 317 -12.92 27.67 -9.59
N ALA A 318 -13.81 26.91 -10.22
CA ALA A 318 -15.04 27.44 -10.80
C ALA A 318 -15.96 28.08 -9.76
N LEU A 319 -16.00 27.52 -8.54
CA LEU A 319 -16.76 28.04 -7.40
C LEU A 319 -16.03 29.15 -6.62
N GLY A 320 -14.91 29.66 -7.14
CA GLY A 320 -14.18 30.81 -6.58
C GLY A 320 -13.17 30.45 -5.49
N GLY A 321 -12.88 29.18 -5.28
CA GLY A 321 -11.89 28.74 -4.32
C GLY A 321 -10.51 28.49 -4.94
N LYS A 322 -9.54 28.19 -4.08
CA LYS A 322 -8.19 27.79 -4.44
C LYS A 322 -7.86 26.42 -3.83
N VAL A 323 -7.09 25.62 -4.54
CA VAL A 323 -6.65 24.31 -4.09
C VAL A 323 -5.13 24.27 -4.06
N HIS A 324 -4.59 24.07 -2.88
CA HIS A 324 -3.16 23.85 -2.64
C HIS A 324 -2.92 22.40 -2.27
N HIS A 325 -1.88 21.79 -2.83
CA HIS A 325 -1.42 20.47 -2.49
C HIS A 325 -0.08 20.57 -1.76
N GLU A 326 -0.02 20.06 -0.53
CA GLU A 326 1.16 20.12 0.30
C GLU A 326 1.30 18.83 1.12
N ALA A 327 2.46 18.17 1.03
CA ALA A 327 2.88 17.04 1.88
C ALA A 327 1.76 16.04 2.24
N GLY A 328 0.99 15.57 1.26
CA GLY A 328 -0.11 14.60 1.47
C GLY A 328 -1.42 15.21 1.98
N ALA A 329 -1.51 16.53 1.98
CA ALA A 329 -2.74 17.25 2.28
C ALA A 329 -3.22 18.07 1.08
N LEU A 330 -4.53 18.15 0.92
CA LEU A 330 -5.19 19.03 0.00
C LEU A 330 -5.81 20.16 0.83
N LYS A 331 -5.35 21.40 0.62
CA LYS A 331 -5.86 22.58 1.30
C LYS A 331 -6.75 23.36 0.33
N VAL A 332 -8.01 23.50 0.67
CA VAL A 332 -8.99 24.31 -0.05
C VAL A 332 -9.20 25.59 0.73
N THR A 333 -9.03 26.72 0.05
CA THR A 333 -9.42 28.02 0.56
C THR A 333 -10.57 28.56 -0.30
N ILE A 334 -11.72 28.80 0.30
CA ILE A 334 -12.91 29.31 -0.38
C ILE A 334 -13.63 30.27 0.58
N ALA A 335 -14.00 31.46 0.11
CA ALA A 335 -14.75 32.41 0.94
C ALA A 335 -16.03 31.73 1.46
N GLN A 336 -16.44 32.05 2.68
CA GLN A 336 -17.77 31.64 3.15
C GLN A 336 -18.82 32.29 2.25
N SER A 337 -19.88 31.56 1.90
CA SER A 337 -21.04 32.17 1.27
C SER A 337 -21.58 33.21 2.26
N SER A 338 -21.61 34.49 1.86
CA SER A 338 -22.37 35.49 2.59
C SER A 338 -23.82 35.00 2.59
N GLY A 339 -24.26 34.42 3.71
CA GLY A 339 -25.66 34.15 3.94
C GLY A 339 -26.33 35.50 4.13
N ASP A 340 -27.21 35.82 3.22
CA ASP A 340 -28.26 36.83 3.44
C ASP A 340 -29.36 36.23 4.31
#